data_fcd21d8c20dc3b1cca995c911ef28b24
#
_entry.id   fcd21d8c20dc3b1cca995c911ef28b24
#
_cell.length_a   1.000
_cell.length_b   1.000
_cell.length_c   1.000
_cell.angle_alpha   90.00
_cell.angle_beta   90.00
_cell.angle_gamma   90.00
#
_symmetry.space_group_name_H-M   'P 1'
#
loop_
_entity.id
_entity.type
_entity.pdbx_description
1 polymer ?
#
loop_
_entity_poly.entity_id
_entity_poly.type
_entity_poly.pdbx_seq_one_letter_code
_entity_poly.pdbx_strand_id
1 'polypeptide(L)'
;MQNFTYLSAGSTYMKRQPYALSGIVGPVIALFFIALSIALSPWFSWSSNALSDLGHSVKSDVAPLYNFGLLLAGLFLVIYSVTTFTSGAKYTSCCLFISALSLQLIATFDEVYGSFHTAVSSLFFVSLGFASIIYAVERRSILAAAAFAIGFGSWAFYYARVYITGIAVPEIVSSVATVSWIVLSALGTYLGKYSEN
;
A
#
# COMPACT_ATOMS: atom_id res chain seq x y z
N MET A 1 61.57 2.74 18.31
CA MET A 1 60.17 2.99 18.70
C MET A 1 59.28 2.77 17.47
N GLN A 2 58.67 1.61 17.37
CA GLN A 2 57.77 1.31 16.26
C GLN A 2 56.34 1.67 16.69
N ASN A 3 55.76 2.66 15.99
CA ASN A 3 54.35 3.05 16.16
C ASN A 3 53.43 1.96 15.51
N PHE A 4 52.81 1.14 16.29
CA PHE A 4 51.71 0.30 15.85
C PHE A 4 50.43 1.16 15.68
N THR A 5 50.12 1.51 14.45
CA THR A 5 48.85 2.12 14.10
C THR A 5 47.80 0.99 14.12
N TYR A 6 46.96 0.93 15.14
CA TYR A 6 45.78 0.05 15.17
C TYR A 6 44.78 0.58 14.14
N LEU A 7 44.65 -0.11 13.02
CA LEU A 7 43.54 0.03 12.11
C LEU A 7 42.30 -0.52 12.83
N SER A 8 41.53 0.37 13.43
CA SER A 8 40.19 0.06 13.89
C SER A 8 39.35 -0.28 12.66
N ALA A 9 39.12 -1.56 12.41
CA ALA A 9 38.10 -2.01 11.49
C ALA A 9 36.74 -1.60 12.06
N GLY A 10 36.27 -0.40 11.68
CA GLY A 10 34.96 0.09 12.00
C GLY A 10 33.92 -0.85 11.41
N SER A 11 33.45 -1.79 12.19
CA SER A 11 32.24 -2.56 11.90
C SER A 11 31.13 -1.55 11.77
N THR A 12 30.77 -1.20 10.53
CA THR A 12 29.57 -0.39 10.25
C THR A 12 28.36 -1.25 10.63
N TYR A 13 27.96 -1.16 11.88
CA TYR A 13 26.73 -1.76 12.35
C TYR A 13 25.59 -1.11 11.58
N MET A 14 25.06 -1.80 10.57
CA MET A 14 23.86 -1.36 9.85
C MET A 14 22.71 -1.26 10.86
N LYS A 15 22.31 -0.03 11.17
CA LYS A 15 21.25 0.23 12.14
C LYS A 15 19.91 -0.23 11.55
N ARG A 16 19.43 -1.39 12.00
CA ARG A 16 18.11 -1.87 11.63
C ARG A 16 17.04 -0.85 12.03
N GLN A 17 16.13 -0.57 11.11
CA GLN A 17 15.01 0.34 11.37
C GLN A 17 13.72 -0.48 11.58
N PRO A 18 13.36 -0.83 12.83
CA PRO A 18 12.26 -1.74 13.10
C PRO A 18 10.91 -1.21 12.61
N TYR A 19 10.72 0.12 12.57
CA TYR A 19 9.50 0.74 12.06
C TYR A 19 9.26 0.48 10.56
N ALA A 20 10.31 0.12 9.81
CA ALA A 20 10.16 -0.26 8.41
C ALA A 20 9.29 -1.51 8.23
N LEU A 21 9.24 -2.40 9.23
CA LEU A 21 8.38 -3.58 9.20
C LEU A 21 6.89 -3.23 9.08
N SER A 22 6.48 -2.04 9.51
CA SER A 22 5.10 -1.59 9.35
C SER A 22 4.68 -1.49 7.88
N GLY A 23 5.63 -1.20 6.95
CA GLY A 23 5.41 -1.24 5.52
C GLY A 23 5.24 -2.65 4.92
N ILE A 24 5.52 -3.69 5.70
CA ILE A 24 5.23 -5.08 5.34
C ILE A 24 3.92 -5.51 6.01
N VAL A 25 3.80 -5.25 7.31
CA VAL A 25 2.66 -5.69 8.13
C VAL A 25 1.35 -5.09 7.63
N GLY A 26 1.31 -3.79 7.31
CA GLY A 26 0.10 -3.13 6.82
C GLY A 26 -0.48 -3.79 5.57
N PRO A 27 0.28 -3.86 4.45
CA PRO A 27 -0.20 -4.52 3.24
C PRO A 27 -0.58 -5.99 3.42
N VAL A 28 0.17 -6.75 4.22
CA VAL A 28 -0.14 -8.15 4.50
C VAL A 28 -1.48 -8.28 5.23
N ILE A 29 -1.74 -7.41 6.22
CA ILE A 29 -3.03 -7.35 6.93
C ILE A 29 -4.15 -7.04 5.92
N ALA A 30 -4.01 -6.02 5.08
CA ALA A 30 -5.04 -5.68 4.09
C ALA A 30 -5.38 -6.88 3.20
N LEU A 31 -4.38 -7.47 2.56
CA LEU A 31 -4.57 -8.59 1.64
C LEU A 31 -5.15 -9.82 2.35
N PHE A 32 -4.72 -10.10 3.59
CA PHE A 32 -5.26 -11.20 4.39
C PHE A 32 -6.76 -11.01 4.68
N PHE A 33 -7.15 -9.83 5.18
CA PHE A 33 -8.56 -9.58 5.52
C PHE A 33 -9.45 -9.47 4.28
N ILE A 34 -8.94 -8.92 3.17
CA ILE A 34 -9.65 -8.94 1.88
C ILE A 34 -9.88 -10.39 1.42
N ALA A 35 -8.82 -11.20 1.39
CA ALA A 35 -8.93 -12.61 0.97
C ALA A 35 -9.86 -13.41 1.87
N LEU A 36 -9.78 -13.21 3.19
CA LEU A 36 -10.66 -13.87 4.16
C LEU A 36 -12.12 -13.43 3.96
N SER A 37 -12.37 -12.14 3.74
CA SER A 37 -13.72 -11.62 3.47
C SER A 37 -14.31 -12.21 2.18
N ILE A 38 -13.51 -12.32 1.11
CA ILE A 38 -13.93 -12.97 -0.13
C ILE A 38 -14.27 -14.44 0.11
N ALA A 39 -13.41 -15.18 0.83
CA ALA A 39 -13.63 -16.60 1.12
C ALA A 39 -14.91 -16.87 1.94
N LEU A 40 -15.30 -15.92 2.79
CA LEU A 40 -16.52 -16.00 3.62
C LEU A 40 -17.76 -15.43 2.91
N SER A 41 -17.61 -14.89 1.69
CA SER A 41 -18.70 -14.25 0.93
C SER A 41 -19.02 -15.00 -0.36
N PRO A 42 -19.85 -16.09 -0.33
CA PRO A 42 -20.19 -16.86 -1.53
C PRO A 42 -20.89 -16.05 -2.63
N TRP A 43 -21.46 -14.89 -2.28
CA TRP A 43 -22.11 -13.97 -3.19
C TRP A 43 -21.13 -13.08 -3.98
N PHE A 44 -19.86 -12.98 -3.52
CA PHE A 44 -18.87 -12.12 -4.17
C PHE A 44 -18.50 -12.67 -5.55
N SER A 45 -18.50 -11.78 -6.54
CA SER A 45 -18.12 -12.10 -7.92
C SER A 45 -17.17 -11.04 -8.49
N TRP A 46 -16.03 -11.48 -8.99
CA TRP A 46 -15.05 -10.64 -9.68
C TRP A 46 -15.59 -9.93 -10.93
N SER A 47 -16.67 -10.47 -11.52
CA SER A 47 -17.28 -9.91 -12.73
C SER A 47 -18.29 -8.79 -12.45
N SER A 48 -18.74 -8.63 -11.20
CA SER A 48 -19.84 -7.72 -10.91
C SER A 48 -19.62 -6.83 -9.69
N ASN A 49 -18.77 -7.23 -8.75
CA ASN A 49 -18.58 -6.52 -7.49
C ASN A 49 -17.37 -5.59 -7.49
N ALA A 50 -17.39 -4.63 -6.54
CA ALA A 50 -16.23 -3.95 -6.01
C ALA A 50 -15.66 -4.71 -4.80
N LEU A 51 -14.39 -4.51 -4.45
CA LEU A 51 -13.86 -5.02 -3.18
C LEU A 51 -14.56 -4.35 -2.00
N SER A 52 -14.93 -3.09 -2.14
CA SER A 52 -15.64 -2.31 -1.12
C SER A 52 -17.05 -2.84 -0.81
N ASP A 53 -17.69 -3.59 -1.73
CA ASP A 53 -18.96 -4.30 -1.44
C ASP A 53 -18.84 -5.22 -0.22
N LEU A 54 -17.65 -5.80 0.00
CA LEU A 54 -17.37 -6.62 1.19
C LEU A 54 -17.43 -5.79 2.49
N GLY A 55 -17.14 -4.51 2.40
CA GLY A 55 -17.18 -3.57 3.53
C GLY A 55 -18.53 -2.87 3.75
N HIS A 56 -19.54 -3.13 2.91
CA HIS A 56 -20.84 -2.46 2.98
C HIS A 56 -21.63 -2.90 4.23
N SER A 57 -21.70 -2.04 5.24
CA SER A 57 -22.20 -2.36 6.59
C SER A 57 -23.65 -2.86 6.65
N VAL A 58 -24.47 -2.60 5.63
CA VAL A 58 -25.88 -3.03 5.56
C VAL A 58 -26.07 -4.31 4.74
N LYS A 59 -25.22 -4.57 3.75
CA LYS A 59 -25.39 -5.67 2.78
C LYS A 59 -24.44 -6.84 2.98
N SER A 60 -23.35 -6.64 3.72
CA SER A 60 -22.29 -7.63 3.88
C SER A 60 -22.11 -8.04 5.33
N ASP A 61 -22.26 -9.33 5.62
CA ASP A 61 -22.05 -9.89 6.95
C ASP A 61 -20.56 -9.88 7.36
N VAL A 62 -19.66 -9.73 6.38
CA VAL A 62 -18.20 -9.65 6.62
C VAL A 62 -17.70 -8.22 6.70
N ALA A 63 -18.57 -7.21 6.61
CA ALA A 63 -18.16 -5.80 6.63
C ALA A 63 -17.32 -5.42 7.85
N PRO A 64 -17.62 -5.86 9.09
CA PRO A 64 -16.76 -5.55 10.23
C PRO A 64 -15.36 -6.13 10.08
N LEU A 65 -15.23 -7.32 9.51
CA LEU A 65 -13.96 -8.00 9.28
C LEU A 65 -13.13 -7.28 8.22
N TYR A 66 -13.73 -6.98 7.08
CA TYR A 66 -13.11 -6.26 5.97
C TYR A 66 -12.64 -4.87 6.41
N ASN A 67 -13.52 -4.06 6.97
CA ASN A 67 -13.24 -2.70 7.39
C ASN A 67 -12.20 -2.64 8.52
N PHE A 68 -12.23 -3.56 9.48
CA PHE A 68 -11.22 -3.66 10.52
C PHE A 68 -9.82 -3.93 9.93
N GLY A 69 -9.74 -4.83 8.94
CA GLY A 69 -8.49 -5.11 8.22
C GLY A 69 -7.91 -3.87 7.53
N LEU A 70 -8.75 -3.09 6.84
CA LEU A 70 -8.33 -1.86 6.17
C LEU A 70 -7.91 -0.77 7.17
N LEU A 71 -8.61 -0.62 8.31
CA LEU A 71 -8.23 0.31 9.36
C LEU A 71 -6.84 -0.01 9.93
N LEU A 72 -6.59 -1.26 10.27
CA LEU A 72 -5.27 -1.71 10.76
C LEU A 72 -4.18 -1.51 9.70
N ALA A 73 -4.45 -1.89 8.46
CA ALA A 73 -3.50 -1.71 7.37
C ALA A 73 -3.14 -0.23 7.17
N GLY A 74 -4.15 0.65 7.18
CA GLY A 74 -3.95 2.09 7.10
C GLY A 74 -3.09 2.63 8.25
N LEU A 75 -3.30 2.16 9.49
CA LEU A 75 -2.49 2.55 10.65
C LEU A 75 -1.01 2.19 10.44
N PHE A 76 -0.71 0.96 10.04
CA PHE A 76 0.67 0.54 9.79
C PHE A 76 1.31 1.29 8.62
N LEU A 77 0.54 1.59 7.56
CA LEU A 77 1.04 2.40 6.45
C LEU A 77 1.28 3.86 6.83
N VAL A 78 0.48 4.46 7.73
CA VAL A 78 0.76 5.78 8.32
C VAL A 78 2.10 5.74 9.05
N ILE A 79 2.31 4.75 9.95
CA ILE A 79 3.57 4.59 10.68
C ILE A 79 4.74 4.47 9.70
N TYR A 80 4.61 3.65 8.67
CA TYR A 80 5.64 3.48 7.66
C TYR A 80 5.95 4.77 6.92
N SER A 81 4.93 5.49 6.47
CA SER A 81 5.10 6.73 5.71
C SER A 81 5.81 7.82 6.49
N VAL A 82 5.48 8.01 7.78
CA VAL A 82 6.07 9.10 8.60
C VAL A 82 7.43 8.75 9.20
N THR A 83 7.74 7.46 9.39
CA THR A 83 8.97 7.06 10.09
C THR A 83 10.12 6.67 9.17
N THR A 84 9.82 6.14 7.98
CA THR A 84 10.83 5.54 7.12
C THR A 84 11.13 6.33 5.84
N PHE A 85 10.15 7.06 5.31
CA PHE A 85 10.31 7.75 4.04
C PHE A 85 10.74 9.22 4.15
N THR A 86 10.65 9.82 5.33
CA THR A 86 10.88 11.26 5.49
C THR A 86 12.30 11.71 5.12
N SER A 87 13.29 10.85 5.25
CA SER A 87 14.68 11.18 5.03
C SER A 87 15.16 11.08 3.58
N GLY A 88 14.55 10.28 2.74
CA GLY A 88 15.09 10.03 1.41
C GLY A 88 14.08 9.90 0.26
N ALA A 89 12.77 9.92 0.58
CA ALA A 89 11.69 9.88 -0.41
C ALA A 89 10.49 10.71 0.09
N LYS A 90 10.73 12.00 0.28
CA LYS A 90 9.81 12.93 0.94
C LYS A 90 8.45 13.04 0.25
N TYR A 91 8.43 13.13 -1.06
CA TYR A 91 7.18 13.28 -1.82
C TYR A 91 6.41 11.96 -1.87
N THR A 92 7.11 10.84 -2.00
CA THR A 92 6.51 9.50 -1.86
C THR A 92 5.86 9.33 -0.49
N SER A 93 6.55 9.73 0.57
CA SER A 93 6.05 9.69 1.95
C SER A 93 4.73 10.46 2.09
N CYS A 94 4.65 11.66 1.55
CA CYS A 94 3.44 12.47 1.57
C CYS A 94 2.27 11.76 0.85
N CYS A 95 2.51 11.22 -0.35
CA CYS A 95 1.48 10.51 -1.10
C CYS A 95 1.03 9.22 -0.39
N LEU A 96 1.96 8.45 0.18
CA LEU A 96 1.63 7.27 0.98
C LEU A 96 0.85 7.61 2.24
N PHE A 97 1.18 8.72 2.90
CA PHE A 97 0.44 9.18 4.07
C PHE A 97 -1.01 9.51 3.69
N ILE A 98 -1.23 10.26 2.60
CA ILE A 98 -2.57 10.57 2.10
C ILE A 98 -3.32 9.28 1.75
N SER A 99 -2.66 8.35 1.05
CA SER A 99 -3.26 7.06 0.70
C SER A 99 -3.63 6.25 1.94
N ALA A 100 -2.76 6.19 2.95
CA ALA A 100 -3.00 5.47 4.19
C ALA A 100 -4.18 6.04 5.00
N LEU A 101 -4.30 7.37 5.07
CA LEU A 101 -5.47 8.03 5.68
C LEU A 101 -6.74 7.77 4.86
N SER A 102 -6.66 7.83 3.53
CA SER A 102 -7.80 7.53 2.68
C SER A 102 -8.27 6.09 2.85
N LEU A 103 -7.37 5.13 3.04
CA LEU A 103 -7.71 3.74 3.32
C LEU A 103 -8.51 3.60 4.64
N GLN A 104 -8.14 4.35 5.68
CA GLN A 104 -8.90 4.38 6.94
C GLN A 104 -10.27 5.04 6.77
N LEU A 105 -10.34 6.10 5.94
CA LEU A 105 -11.62 6.75 5.63
C LEU A 105 -12.54 5.84 4.81
N ILE A 106 -12.02 5.04 3.88
CA ILE A 106 -12.79 4.02 3.14
C ILE A 106 -13.43 3.02 4.12
N ALA A 107 -12.67 2.56 5.09
CA ALA A 107 -13.14 1.60 6.09
C ALA A 107 -14.14 2.22 7.10
N THR A 108 -14.02 3.51 7.37
CA THR A 108 -14.89 4.23 8.32
C THR A 108 -16.18 4.70 7.67
N PHE A 109 -16.07 5.18 6.44
CA PHE A 109 -17.17 5.67 5.62
C PHE A 109 -17.37 4.69 4.44
N ASP A 110 -17.98 3.55 4.76
CA ASP A 110 -18.23 2.49 3.78
C ASP A 110 -19.20 2.91 2.67
N GLU A 111 -19.59 2.01 1.80
CA GLU A 111 -20.46 2.31 0.63
C GLU A 111 -21.82 2.90 0.99
N VAL A 112 -22.31 2.76 2.23
CA VAL A 112 -23.54 3.41 2.70
C VAL A 112 -23.46 4.92 2.55
N TYR A 113 -22.25 5.50 2.63
CA TYR A 113 -22.02 6.95 2.47
C TYR A 113 -21.96 7.41 1.00
N GLY A 114 -22.18 6.53 0.03
CA GLY A 114 -22.37 6.86 -1.39
C GLY A 114 -21.23 7.67 -1.99
N SER A 115 -21.53 8.89 -2.47
CA SER A 115 -20.55 9.74 -3.17
C SER A 115 -19.32 10.10 -2.32
N PHE A 116 -19.47 10.19 -1.01
CA PHE A 116 -18.32 10.43 -0.13
C PHE A 116 -17.36 9.23 -0.12
N HIS A 117 -17.88 8.00 -0.01
CA HIS A 117 -17.09 6.78 -0.15
C HIS A 117 -16.35 6.74 -1.49
N THR A 118 -17.04 7.04 -2.59
CA THR A 118 -16.43 7.09 -3.93
C THR A 118 -15.28 8.12 -4.00
N ALA A 119 -15.45 9.29 -3.37
CA ALA A 119 -14.43 10.33 -3.36
C ALA A 119 -13.17 9.88 -2.58
N VAL A 120 -13.33 9.29 -1.40
CA VAL A 120 -12.18 8.83 -0.60
C VAL A 120 -11.50 7.61 -1.22
N SER A 121 -12.26 6.72 -1.88
CA SER A 121 -11.72 5.59 -2.65
C SER A 121 -10.90 6.08 -3.86
N SER A 122 -11.42 7.07 -4.57
CA SER A 122 -10.68 7.71 -5.67
C SER A 122 -9.41 8.37 -5.18
N LEU A 123 -9.46 9.09 -4.04
CA LEU A 123 -8.29 9.70 -3.44
C LEU A 123 -7.23 8.65 -3.04
N PHE A 124 -7.66 7.50 -2.51
CA PHE A 124 -6.78 6.38 -2.19
C PHE A 124 -6.00 5.90 -3.43
N PHE A 125 -6.70 5.51 -4.50
CA PHE A 125 -6.05 4.96 -5.69
C PHE A 125 -5.20 5.99 -6.43
N VAL A 126 -5.65 7.24 -6.50
CA VAL A 126 -4.90 8.34 -7.14
C VAL A 126 -3.61 8.63 -6.35
N SER A 127 -3.69 8.79 -5.03
CA SER A 127 -2.50 9.04 -4.20
C SER A 127 -1.53 7.84 -4.19
N LEU A 128 -2.06 6.62 -4.24
CA LEU A 128 -1.26 5.40 -4.34
C LEU A 128 -0.52 5.32 -5.68
N GLY A 129 -1.18 5.70 -6.78
CA GLY A 129 -0.56 5.82 -8.09
C GLY A 129 0.54 6.88 -8.11
N PHE A 130 0.28 8.07 -7.55
CA PHE A 130 1.31 9.11 -7.40
C PHE A 130 2.47 8.64 -6.53
N ALA A 131 2.22 7.93 -5.43
CA ALA A 131 3.29 7.36 -4.61
C ALA A 131 4.19 6.44 -5.44
N SER A 132 3.61 5.59 -6.30
CA SER A 132 4.37 4.64 -7.13
C SER A 132 5.25 5.36 -8.15
N ILE A 133 4.70 6.34 -8.91
CA ILE A 133 5.50 7.05 -9.93
C ILE A 133 6.55 7.97 -9.31
N ILE A 134 6.23 8.65 -8.20
CA ILE A 134 7.18 9.50 -7.50
C ILE A 134 8.31 8.66 -6.91
N TYR A 135 8.00 7.51 -6.28
CA TYR A 135 9.02 6.59 -5.78
C TYR A 135 9.93 6.07 -6.89
N ALA A 136 9.35 5.79 -8.06
CA ALA A 136 10.12 5.37 -9.23
C ALA A 136 11.17 6.43 -9.63
N VAL A 137 10.84 7.72 -9.51
CA VAL A 137 11.75 8.84 -9.78
C VAL A 137 12.74 9.07 -8.62
N GLU A 138 12.25 9.20 -7.38
CA GLU A 138 13.07 9.49 -6.20
C GLU A 138 14.11 8.40 -5.91
N ARG A 139 13.74 7.13 -6.13
CA ARG A 139 14.60 5.97 -5.83
C ARG A 139 15.07 5.21 -7.07
N ARG A 140 14.78 5.70 -8.28
CA ARG A 140 15.09 5.04 -9.55
C ARG A 140 14.62 3.58 -9.59
N SER A 141 13.41 3.33 -9.06
CA SER A 141 12.85 1.99 -8.91
C SER A 141 12.07 1.59 -10.15
N ILE A 142 12.61 0.66 -10.94
CA ILE A 142 11.91 0.06 -12.08
C ILE A 142 10.65 -0.67 -11.64
N LEU A 143 10.69 -1.33 -10.47
CA LEU A 143 9.54 -2.05 -9.92
C LEU A 143 8.37 -1.09 -9.62
N ALA A 144 8.63 0.06 -9.03
CA ALA A 144 7.59 1.05 -8.76
C ALA A 144 7.03 1.66 -10.07
N ALA A 145 7.88 1.88 -11.07
CA ALA A 145 7.44 2.31 -12.40
C ALA A 145 6.53 1.24 -13.06
N ALA A 146 6.91 -0.03 -12.98
CA ALA A 146 6.12 -1.14 -13.50
C ALA A 146 4.79 -1.27 -12.73
N ALA A 147 4.81 -1.13 -11.40
CA ALA A 147 3.59 -1.15 -10.57
C ALA A 147 2.62 -0.02 -10.95
N PHE A 148 3.13 1.20 -11.17
CA PHE A 148 2.33 2.29 -11.69
C PHE A 148 1.72 1.97 -13.05
N ALA A 149 2.51 1.46 -13.99
CA ALA A 149 2.05 1.12 -15.35
C ALA A 149 0.97 0.02 -15.31
N ILE A 150 1.16 -1.02 -14.50
CA ILE A 150 0.19 -2.11 -14.31
C ILE A 150 -1.10 -1.58 -13.67
N GLY A 151 -0.99 -0.82 -12.59
CA GLY A 151 -2.14 -0.25 -11.90
C GLY A 151 -2.93 0.71 -12.78
N PHE A 152 -2.26 1.68 -13.39
CA PHE A 152 -2.88 2.64 -14.31
C PHE A 152 -3.52 1.93 -15.52
N GLY A 153 -2.80 0.97 -16.13
CA GLY A 153 -3.30 0.17 -17.26
C GLY A 153 -4.56 -0.61 -16.88
N SER A 154 -4.61 -1.21 -15.69
CA SER A 154 -5.77 -1.94 -15.21
C SER A 154 -7.02 -1.04 -15.11
N TRP A 155 -6.88 0.16 -14.55
CA TRP A 155 -7.96 1.14 -14.51
C TRP A 155 -8.35 1.67 -15.90
N ALA A 156 -7.35 1.96 -16.75
CA ALA A 156 -7.61 2.43 -18.14
C ALA A 156 -8.39 1.40 -18.94
N PHE A 157 -8.01 0.11 -18.86
CA PHE A 157 -8.71 -0.97 -19.55
C PHE A 157 -10.13 -1.19 -19.01
N TYR A 158 -10.33 -1.05 -17.71
CA TYR A 158 -11.66 -1.13 -17.10
C TYR A 158 -12.56 -0.02 -17.65
N TYR A 159 -12.13 1.25 -17.62
CA TYR A 159 -12.94 2.37 -18.12
C TYR A 159 -13.10 2.35 -19.65
N ALA A 160 -12.11 1.87 -20.38
CA ALA A 160 -12.21 1.65 -21.82
C ALA A 160 -13.07 0.44 -22.20
N ARG A 161 -13.61 -0.32 -21.22
CA ARG A 161 -14.41 -1.53 -21.42
C ARG A 161 -13.73 -2.58 -22.31
N VAL A 162 -12.40 -2.68 -22.22
CA VAL A 162 -11.61 -3.67 -22.97
C VAL A 162 -11.94 -5.08 -22.48
N TYR A 163 -12.29 -5.22 -21.20
CA TYR A 163 -12.83 -6.45 -20.62
C TYR A 163 -14.06 -6.13 -19.75
N ILE A 164 -14.97 -7.08 -19.66
CA ILE A 164 -16.18 -6.94 -18.85
C ILE A 164 -15.92 -7.62 -17.51
N THR A 165 -15.56 -6.81 -16.50
CA THR A 165 -15.34 -7.28 -15.11
C THR A 165 -15.94 -6.28 -14.13
N GLY A 166 -16.09 -6.71 -12.87
CA GLY A 166 -16.38 -5.81 -11.76
C GLY A 166 -15.18 -4.89 -11.47
N ILE A 167 -15.44 -3.80 -10.76
CA ILE A 167 -14.43 -2.83 -10.36
C ILE A 167 -13.40 -3.44 -9.38
N ALA A 168 -13.73 -4.57 -8.72
CA ALA A 168 -12.81 -5.33 -7.86
C ALA A 168 -11.51 -5.72 -8.58
N VAL A 169 -11.55 -5.94 -9.91
CA VAL A 169 -10.36 -6.35 -10.67
C VAL A 169 -9.30 -5.23 -10.74
N PRO A 170 -9.60 -4.00 -11.21
CA PRO A 170 -8.60 -2.93 -11.17
C PRO A 170 -8.20 -2.54 -9.74
N GLU A 171 -9.10 -2.64 -8.76
CA GLU A 171 -8.79 -2.40 -7.35
C GLU A 171 -7.71 -3.35 -6.83
N ILE A 172 -7.89 -4.67 -7.01
CA ILE A 172 -6.92 -5.65 -6.52
C ILE A 172 -5.60 -5.61 -7.31
N VAL A 173 -5.67 -5.47 -8.63
CA VAL A 173 -4.48 -5.43 -9.49
C VAL A 173 -3.59 -4.24 -9.14
N SER A 174 -4.17 -3.03 -9.03
CA SER A 174 -3.42 -1.83 -8.66
C SER A 174 -2.87 -1.91 -7.23
N SER A 175 -3.63 -2.47 -6.30
CA SER A 175 -3.20 -2.66 -4.91
C SER A 175 -2.04 -3.64 -4.81
N VAL A 176 -2.13 -4.83 -5.40
CA VAL A 176 -1.06 -5.85 -5.36
C VAL A 176 0.19 -5.34 -6.06
N ALA A 177 0.05 -4.68 -7.21
CA ALA A 177 1.19 -4.09 -7.91
C ALA A 177 1.94 -3.08 -7.03
N THR A 178 1.20 -2.20 -6.33
CA THR A 178 1.81 -1.20 -5.44
C THR A 178 2.40 -1.83 -4.19
N VAL A 179 1.71 -2.77 -3.57
CA VAL A 179 2.19 -3.51 -2.39
C VAL A 179 3.55 -4.16 -2.67
N SER A 180 3.79 -4.66 -3.88
CA SER A 180 5.04 -5.32 -4.23
C SER A 180 6.28 -4.45 -3.99
N TRP A 181 6.27 -3.19 -4.43
CA TRP A 181 7.41 -2.29 -4.22
C TRP A 181 7.44 -1.72 -2.79
N ILE A 182 6.29 -1.50 -2.14
CA ILE A 182 6.25 -1.05 -0.74
C ILE A 182 6.92 -2.08 0.16
N VAL A 183 6.56 -3.35 0.04
CA VAL A 183 7.12 -4.45 0.84
C VAL A 183 8.62 -4.61 0.60
N LEU A 184 9.07 -4.59 -0.66
CA LEU A 184 10.50 -4.71 -0.98
C LEU A 184 11.31 -3.51 -0.50
N SER A 185 10.74 -2.30 -0.59
CA SER A 185 11.33 -1.09 -0.04
C SER A 185 11.45 -1.15 1.48
N ALA A 186 10.38 -1.57 2.16
CA ALA A 186 10.34 -1.73 3.61
C ALA A 186 11.38 -2.77 4.09
N LEU A 187 11.47 -3.89 3.39
CA LEU A 187 12.48 -4.92 3.67
C LEU A 187 13.91 -4.38 3.47
N GLY A 188 14.16 -3.65 2.38
CA GLY A 188 15.44 -3.02 2.11
C GLY A 188 15.84 -2.01 3.20
N THR A 189 14.90 -1.20 3.66
CA THR A 189 15.11 -0.25 4.76
C THR A 189 15.37 -0.98 6.08
N TYR A 190 14.59 -2.01 6.39
CA TYR A 190 14.82 -2.83 7.59
C TYR A 190 16.22 -3.48 7.61
N LEU A 191 16.69 -3.96 6.46
CA LEU A 191 18.01 -4.57 6.30
C LEU A 191 19.16 -3.53 6.21
N GLY A 192 18.86 -2.25 6.33
CA GLY A 192 19.87 -1.17 6.29
C GLY A 192 20.41 -0.84 4.90
N LYS A 193 19.81 -1.35 3.81
CA LYS A 193 20.26 -1.07 2.44
C LYS A 193 20.10 0.40 2.02
N TYR A 194 19.24 1.15 2.69
CA TYR A 194 18.95 2.56 2.43
C TYR A 194 19.30 3.45 3.64
N SER A 195 20.21 2.98 4.51
CA SER A 195 20.79 3.82 5.56
C SER A 195 21.58 4.97 4.90
N GLU A 196 21.18 6.19 5.16
CA GLU A 196 21.88 7.38 4.67
C GLU A 196 23.29 7.42 5.27
N ASN A 197 24.29 7.66 4.39
CA ASN A 197 25.58 8.21 4.77
C ASN A 197 25.44 9.68 5.12
#